data_d1bc6dc9b84124bbc394213af2e03c44
#
_entry.id   d1bc6dc9b84124bbc394213af2e03c44
#
_cell.length_a   1.000
_cell.length_b   1.000
_cell.length_c   1.000
_cell.angle_alpha   90.00
_cell.angle_beta   90.00
_cell.angle_gamma   90.00
#
_symmetry.space_group_name_H-M   'P 1'
#
loop_
_entity.id
_entity.type
_entity.pdbx_description
1 polymer ?
#
loop_
_entity_poly.entity_id
_entity_poly.type
_entity_poly.pdbx_seq_one_letter_code
_entity_poly.pdbx_strand_id
1 'polypeptide(L)'
;MNWLRTPPVFLAPGLIMILVAIGGRYTLDRAGYTDLAWVDLRVAGLLVALAVLIVDIARRPPALSTPRREGWLVATVLFFLFQIASGLWAPQASRVGPQTLDLVLMGALVVAFYVYAVGDPERVVRTAFLLFFVAAILFALAALFVNGPGEQGRYSAFGGGPNVFVRIEILGIISAVALFMTTGRILPLLVTPLFMLAAVLSGSRAGLLAGIVVGGVALLKLRRKLRSGTIVGALAFLTVAVAAVWAFAPPAFTNLFQERFVEQTVQERYLSDRTDIWAAAWQLAVDHPIAGAGLDGFYGLIGVNQFVEYPHNYVLGVAAEGGLIGLGLLASAVLLWTATVRGGGHRPQLTGLAVAAAVFVGLSSLFSGDYYDSRLAWLFMAMAAAAATVPAPSRALEEVTP
;
A
#
# COMPACT_ATOMS: atom_id res chain seq x y z
N MET A 1 -3.43 -8.22 -28.29
CA MET A 1 -4.52 -7.81 -27.36
C MET A 1 -5.37 -9.04 -26.97
N ASN A 2 -4.73 -10.07 -26.39
CA ASN A 2 -5.38 -11.38 -26.11
C ASN A 2 -5.76 -11.61 -24.63
N TRP A 3 -5.66 -10.59 -23.79
CA TRP A 3 -5.93 -10.71 -22.35
C TRP A 3 -7.43 -10.81 -22.00
N LEU A 4 -8.33 -10.53 -22.97
CA LEU A 4 -9.78 -10.66 -22.81
C LEU A 4 -10.33 -12.07 -23.08
N ARG A 5 -9.49 -13.04 -23.49
CA ARG A 5 -9.95 -14.38 -23.89
C ARG A 5 -9.99 -15.42 -22.78
N THR A 6 -9.56 -15.09 -21.57
CA THR A 6 -9.75 -16.02 -20.43
C THR A 6 -11.09 -15.73 -19.77
N PRO A 7 -11.85 -16.78 -19.38
CA PRO A 7 -13.17 -16.60 -18.80
C PRO A 7 -13.14 -15.65 -17.59
N PRO A 8 -14.12 -14.76 -17.43
CA PRO A 8 -14.17 -13.76 -16.36
C PRO A 8 -14.08 -14.34 -14.93
N VAL A 9 -14.45 -15.59 -14.76
CA VAL A 9 -14.39 -16.32 -13.48
C VAL A 9 -12.96 -16.36 -12.89
N PHE A 10 -11.92 -16.39 -13.73
CA PHE A 10 -10.52 -16.46 -13.24
C PHE A 10 -9.90 -15.12 -12.86
N LEU A 11 -10.56 -14.01 -13.13
CA LEU A 11 -10.14 -12.69 -12.67
C LEU A 11 -10.72 -12.35 -11.29
N ALA A 12 -11.86 -12.92 -10.95
CA ALA A 12 -12.64 -12.53 -9.79
C ALA A 12 -11.86 -12.55 -8.46
N PRO A 13 -11.09 -13.60 -8.08
CA PRO A 13 -10.42 -13.60 -6.79
C PRO A 13 -9.39 -12.48 -6.68
N GLY A 14 -8.59 -12.26 -7.72
CA GLY A 14 -7.60 -11.18 -7.71
C GLY A 14 -8.22 -9.79 -7.70
N LEU A 15 -9.29 -9.56 -8.45
CA LEU A 15 -10.04 -8.31 -8.43
C LEU A 15 -10.58 -8.02 -7.04
N ILE A 16 -11.23 -9.00 -6.42
CA ILE A 16 -11.81 -8.84 -5.08
C ILE A 16 -10.71 -8.56 -4.04
N MET A 17 -9.60 -9.31 -4.07
CA MET A 17 -8.49 -9.11 -3.14
C MET A 17 -7.86 -7.72 -3.28
N ILE A 18 -7.69 -7.21 -4.51
CA ILE A 18 -7.17 -5.87 -4.75
C ILE A 18 -8.17 -4.80 -4.27
N LEU A 19 -9.46 -4.98 -4.53
CA LEU A 19 -10.50 -4.06 -4.04
C LEU A 19 -10.58 -4.05 -2.51
N VAL A 20 -10.47 -5.20 -1.85
CA VAL A 20 -10.36 -5.30 -0.39
C VAL A 20 -9.12 -4.56 0.12
N ALA A 21 -7.98 -4.69 -0.58
CA ALA A 21 -6.77 -3.97 -0.21
C ALA A 21 -6.90 -2.45 -0.40
N ILE A 22 -7.57 -1.98 -1.46
CA ILE A 22 -7.82 -0.54 -1.70
C ILE A 22 -8.80 0.02 -0.66
N GLY A 23 -9.93 -0.62 -0.46
CA GLY A 23 -11.00 -0.16 0.43
C GLY A 23 -10.62 -0.21 1.92
N GLY A 24 -9.79 -1.17 2.31
CA GLY A 24 -9.40 -1.37 3.70
C GLY A 24 -10.59 -1.69 4.60
N ARG A 25 -10.51 -1.28 5.86
CA ARG A 25 -11.59 -1.46 6.83
C ARG A 25 -12.77 -0.58 6.45
N TYR A 26 -13.73 -1.17 5.76
CA TYR A 26 -14.95 -0.51 5.34
C TYR A 26 -16.15 -1.27 5.90
N THR A 27 -16.78 -0.68 6.91
CA THR A 27 -17.99 -1.17 7.55
C THR A 27 -19.22 -0.46 6.98
N LEU A 28 -20.38 -1.08 7.00
CA LEU A 28 -21.59 -0.55 6.35
C LEU A 28 -22.14 0.72 7.00
N ASP A 29 -21.78 1.02 8.24
CA ASP A 29 -22.08 2.31 8.89
C ASP A 29 -21.47 3.51 8.13
N ARG A 30 -20.30 3.32 7.50
CA ARG A 30 -19.68 4.35 6.65
C ARG A 30 -20.45 4.63 5.37
N ALA A 31 -21.31 3.70 4.97
CA ALA A 31 -22.26 3.88 3.87
C ALA A 31 -23.63 4.39 4.33
N GLY A 32 -23.78 4.75 5.62
CA GLY A 32 -25.03 5.25 6.21
C GLY A 32 -25.93 4.19 6.86
N TYR A 33 -25.51 2.92 6.90
CA TYR A 33 -26.27 1.83 7.52
C TYR A 33 -25.77 1.59 8.95
N THR A 34 -26.09 2.47 9.89
CA THR A 34 -25.57 2.48 11.27
C THR A 34 -25.80 1.16 12.02
N ASP A 35 -26.94 0.49 11.80
CA ASP A 35 -27.28 -0.79 12.42
C ASP A 35 -26.42 -1.97 11.93
N LEU A 36 -25.70 -1.77 10.83
CA LEU A 36 -24.82 -2.76 10.21
C LEU A 36 -23.33 -2.44 10.39
N ALA A 37 -22.97 -1.70 11.43
CA ALA A 37 -21.57 -1.36 11.75
C ALA A 37 -20.68 -2.60 11.99
N TRP A 38 -21.28 -3.74 12.34
CA TRP A 38 -20.58 -5.02 12.50
C TRP A 38 -20.23 -5.72 11.19
N VAL A 39 -20.83 -5.31 10.06
CA VAL A 39 -20.54 -5.90 8.74
C VAL A 39 -19.29 -5.25 8.16
N ASP A 40 -18.20 -5.99 8.22
CA ASP A 40 -16.92 -5.60 7.59
C ASP A 40 -16.81 -6.22 6.19
N LEU A 41 -16.82 -5.38 5.17
CA LEU A 41 -16.75 -5.82 3.76
C LEU A 41 -15.42 -6.50 3.42
N ARG A 42 -14.36 -6.33 4.21
CA ARG A 42 -13.11 -7.09 4.03
C ARG A 42 -13.32 -8.57 4.29
N VAL A 43 -14.06 -8.90 5.36
CA VAL A 43 -14.36 -10.30 5.71
C VAL A 43 -15.16 -10.96 4.57
N ALA A 44 -16.27 -10.34 4.16
CA ALA A 44 -17.10 -10.86 3.10
C ALA A 44 -16.32 -10.99 1.78
N GLY A 45 -15.60 -9.94 1.37
CA GLY A 45 -14.80 -9.93 0.14
C GLY A 45 -13.70 -10.99 0.15
N LEU A 46 -12.98 -11.14 1.26
CA LEU A 46 -11.90 -12.12 1.37
C LEU A 46 -12.45 -13.56 1.37
N LEU A 47 -13.56 -13.84 2.04
CA LEU A 47 -14.20 -15.16 2.03
C LEU A 47 -14.62 -15.55 0.61
N VAL A 48 -15.25 -14.63 -0.13
CA VAL A 48 -15.62 -14.86 -1.54
C VAL A 48 -14.38 -15.09 -2.40
N ALA A 49 -13.33 -14.27 -2.24
CA ALA A 49 -12.08 -14.43 -2.98
C ALA A 49 -11.42 -15.78 -2.70
N LEU A 50 -11.36 -16.20 -1.44
CA LEU A 50 -10.81 -17.50 -1.04
C LEU A 50 -11.62 -18.67 -1.61
N ALA A 51 -12.94 -18.61 -1.55
CA ALA A 51 -13.80 -19.66 -2.11
C ALA A 51 -13.56 -19.83 -3.62
N VAL A 52 -13.49 -18.73 -4.37
CA VAL A 52 -13.20 -18.77 -5.81
C VAL A 52 -11.76 -19.22 -6.09
N LEU A 53 -10.79 -18.79 -5.27
CA LEU A 53 -9.40 -19.21 -5.40
C LEU A 53 -9.21 -20.72 -5.16
N ILE A 54 -9.89 -21.29 -4.17
CA ILE A 54 -9.87 -22.74 -3.90
C ILE A 54 -10.36 -23.52 -5.13
N VAL A 55 -11.45 -23.06 -5.75
CA VAL A 55 -11.96 -23.67 -6.99
C VAL A 55 -10.96 -23.55 -8.13
N ASP A 56 -10.27 -22.40 -8.26
CA ASP A 56 -9.26 -22.20 -9.29
C ASP A 56 -8.03 -23.09 -9.08
N ILE A 57 -7.52 -23.18 -7.84
CA ILE A 57 -6.41 -24.06 -7.46
C ILE A 57 -6.75 -25.54 -7.70
N ALA A 58 -7.98 -25.97 -7.37
CA ALA A 58 -8.42 -27.34 -7.61
C ALA A 58 -8.41 -27.70 -9.10
N ARG A 59 -8.65 -26.72 -9.97
CA ARG A 59 -8.62 -26.90 -11.44
C ARG A 59 -7.22 -26.74 -12.03
N ARG A 60 -6.37 -25.90 -11.42
CA ARG A 60 -5.04 -25.55 -11.92
C ARG A 60 -4.10 -25.38 -10.73
N PRO A 61 -3.52 -26.46 -10.20
CA PRO A 61 -2.59 -26.35 -9.06
C PRO A 61 -1.43 -25.43 -9.45
N PRO A 62 -1.12 -24.40 -8.62
CA PRO A 62 -0.01 -23.49 -8.88
C PRO A 62 1.31 -24.28 -8.80
N ALA A 63 2.19 -24.03 -9.75
CA ALA A 63 3.57 -24.49 -9.66
C ALA A 63 4.31 -23.61 -8.64
N LEU A 64 4.15 -23.94 -7.36
CA LEU A 64 4.89 -23.27 -6.30
C LEU A 64 6.39 -23.49 -6.50
N SER A 65 7.17 -22.45 -6.39
CA SER A 65 8.61 -22.49 -6.55
C SER A 65 9.25 -23.20 -5.34
N THR A 66 10.56 -23.47 -5.40
CA THR A 66 11.27 -24.13 -4.31
C THR A 66 11.13 -23.35 -2.99
N PRO A 67 11.09 -24.01 -1.80
CA PRO A 67 10.93 -23.36 -0.48
C PRO A 67 11.88 -22.18 -0.23
N ARG A 68 13.05 -22.19 -0.87
CA ARG A 68 14.06 -21.13 -0.75
C ARG A 68 13.60 -19.77 -1.33
N ARG A 69 12.65 -19.77 -2.30
CA ARG A 69 12.12 -18.54 -2.90
C ARG A 69 10.91 -18.00 -2.14
N GLU A 70 10.31 -18.79 -1.28
CA GLU A 70 9.11 -18.46 -0.51
C GLU A 70 9.42 -18.18 0.96
N GLY A 71 10.69 -18.21 1.35
CA GLY A 71 11.12 -17.94 2.73
C GLY A 71 10.62 -16.61 3.28
N TRP A 72 10.47 -15.59 2.41
CA TRP A 72 9.90 -14.30 2.80
C TRP A 72 8.42 -14.42 3.24
N LEU A 73 7.65 -15.27 2.56
CA LEU A 73 6.23 -15.49 2.89
C LEU A 73 6.10 -16.23 4.23
N VAL A 74 6.95 -17.24 4.45
CA VAL A 74 7.02 -17.95 5.73
C VAL A 74 7.38 -16.99 6.87
N ALA A 75 8.41 -16.15 6.69
CA ALA A 75 8.78 -15.15 7.68
C ALA A 75 7.65 -14.12 7.94
N THR A 76 6.91 -13.74 6.90
CA THR A 76 5.73 -12.86 7.03
C THR A 76 4.61 -13.52 7.83
N VAL A 77 4.32 -14.79 7.56
CA VAL A 77 3.30 -15.53 8.32
C VAL A 77 3.74 -15.69 9.77
N LEU A 78 5.01 -16.03 10.03
CA LEU A 78 5.55 -16.12 11.38
C LEU A 78 5.49 -14.77 12.12
N PHE A 79 5.74 -13.65 11.42
CA PHE A 79 5.56 -12.33 11.98
C PHE A 79 4.11 -12.08 12.43
N PHE A 80 3.13 -12.36 11.59
CA PHE A 80 1.73 -12.20 11.97
C PHE A 80 1.31 -13.14 13.10
N LEU A 81 1.72 -14.40 13.06
CA LEU A 81 1.41 -15.37 14.11
C LEU A 81 2.03 -14.96 15.46
N PHE A 82 3.26 -14.45 15.45
CA PHE A 82 3.91 -13.96 16.67
C PHE A 82 3.15 -12.73 17.23
N GLN A 83 2.78 -11.76 16.38
CA GLN A 83 2.00 -10.60 16.83
C GLN A 83 0.64 -11.02 17.39
N ILE A 84 -0.06 -11.97 16.78
CA ILE A 84 -1.30 -12.53 17.32
C ILE A 84 -1.07 -13.22 18.67
N ALA A 85 -0.03 -14.06 18.75
CA ALA A 85 0.32 -14.76 20.00
C ALA A 85 0.69 -13.77 21.12
N SER A 86 1.24 -12.60 20.78
CA SER A 86 1.57 -11.57 21.77
C SER A 86 0.33 -10.98 22.46
N GLY A 87 -0.84 -11.23 21.93
CA GLY A 87 -2.11 -10.95 22.62
C GLY A 87 -2.28 -11.69 23.95
N LEU A 88 -1.53 -12.78 24.18
CA LEU A 88 -1.59 -13.55 25.43
C LEU A 88 -1.01 -12.79 26.64
N TRP A 89 -0.14 -11.81 26.41
CA TRP A 89 0.43 -10.96 27.45
C TRP A 89 0.12 -9.48 27.26
N ALA A 90 -0.80 -9.16 26.35
CA ALA A 90 -1.23 -7.79 26.10
C ALA A 90 -1.89 -7.18 27.34
N PRO A 91 -1.71 -5.87 27.57
CA PRO A 91 -2.39 -5.14 28.64
C PRO A 91 -3.92 -5.29 28.58
N GLN A 92 -4.58 -5.23 29.74
CA GLN A 92 -6.03 -5.45 29.84
C GLN A 92 -6.87 -4.47 29.00
N ALA A 93 -6.39 -3.23 28.79
CA ALA A 93 -7.09 -2.23 27.99
C ALA A 93 -6.82 -2.34 26.49
N SER A 94 -5.98 -3.28 26.05
CA SER A 94 -5.67 -3.52 24.62
C SER A 94 -6.87 -4.13 23.90
N ARG A 95 -7.04 -3.75 22.63
CA ARG A 95 -8.14 -4.21 21.76
C ARG A 95 -7.74 -5.51 21.02
N VAL A 96 -7.32 -6.52 21.78
CA VAL A 96 -6.73 -7.78 21.23
C VAL A 96 -7.63 -8.45 20.18
N GLY A 97 -8.94 -8.54 20.42
CA GLY A 97 -9.87 -9.19 19.49
C GLY A 97 -9.90 -8.53 18.10
N PRO A 98 -10.24 -7.25 17.98
CA PRO A 98 -10.23 -6.53 16.70
C PRO A 98 -8.87 -6.57 15.98
N GLN A 99 -7.76 -6.39 16.70
CA GLN A 99 -6.43 -6.40 16.09
C GLN A 99 -6.01 -7.80 15.62
N THR A 100 -6.40 -8.85 16.37
CA THR A 100 -6.21 -10.24 15.91
C THR A 100 -6.96 -10.48 14.60
N LEU A 101 -8.21 -10.03 14.50
CA LEU A 101 -8.98 -10.16 13.26
C LEU A 101 -8.28 -9.44 12.09
N ASP A 102 -7.79 -8.21 12.31
CA ASP A 102 -7.08 -7.45 11.28
C ASP A 102 -5.82 -8.19 10.79
N LEU A 103 -5.01 -8.76 11.71
CA LEU A 103 -3.82 -9.52 11.36
C LEU A 103 -4.14 -10.86 10.65
N VAL A 104 -5.18 -11.56 11.08
CA VAL A 104 -5.64 -12.80 10.42
C VAL A 104 -6.11 -12.51 9.00
N LEU A 105 -6.94 -11.48 8.80
CA LEU A 105 -7.40 -11.09 7.48
C LEU A 105 -6.26 -10.64 6.58
N MET A 106 -5.27 -9.91 7.13
CA MET A 106 -4.11 -9.47 6.37
C MET A 106 -3.21 -10.65 6.01
N GLY A 107 -2.93 -11.56 6.93
CA GLY A 107 -2.14 -12.77 6.65
C GLY A 107 -2.82 -13.63 5.57
N ALA A 108 -4.12 -13.85 5.69
CA ALA A 108 -4.90 -14.58 4.69
C ALA A 108 -4.87 -13.88 3.32
N LEU A 109 -5.03 -12.54 3.28
CA LEU A 109 -4.94 -11.76 2.05
C LEU A 109 -3.57 -11.91 1.38
N VAL A 110 -2.48 -11.79 2.13
CA VAL A 110 -1.11 -11.86 1.60
C VAL A 110 -0.82 -13.23 1.01
N VAL A 111 -1.15 -14.30 1.74
CA VAL A 111 -0.94 -15.68 1.29
C VAL A 111 -1.79 -15.99 0.07
N ALA A 112 -3.10 -15.72 0.13
CA ALA A 112 -4.03 -15.98 -0.98
C ALA A 112 -3.64 -15.17 -2.24
N PHE A 113 -3.29 -13.91 -2.05
CA PHE A 113 -2.91 -13.05 -3.16
C PHE A 113 -1.60 -13.48 -3.80
N TYR A 114 -0.59 -13.90 -3.01
CA TYR A 114 0.65 -14.43 -3.54
C TYR A 114 0.44 -15.71 -4.36
N VAL A 115 -0.33 -16.66 -3.82
CA VAL A 115 -0.68 -17.91 -4.52
C VAL A 115 -1.39 -17.61 -5.84
N TYR A 116 -2.33 -16.65 -5.84
CA TYR A 116 -2.99 -16.21 -7.06
C TYR A 116 -2.03 -15.54 -8.04
N ALA A 117 -1.15 -14.65 -7.54
CA ALA A 117 -0.22 -13.89 -8.38
C ALA A 117 0.85 -14.76 -9.04
N VAL A 118 1.27 -15.87 -8.40
CA VAL A 118 2.20 -16.84 -8.99
C VAL A 118 1.62 -17.53 -10.23
N GLY A 119 0.29 -17.67 -10.32
CA GLY A 119 -0.38 -18.28 -11.48
C GLY A 119 -0.23 -17.49 -12.78
N ASP A 120 -0.32 -16.17 -12.73
CA ASP A 120 -0.11 -15.27 -13.87
C ASP A 120 0.34 -13.87 -13.38
N PRO A 121 1.64 -13.70 -13.04
CA PRO A 121 2.15 -12.47 -12.46
C PRO A 121 1.96 -11.24 -13.38
N GLU A 122 2.08 -11.41 -14.67
CA GLU A 122 1.98 -10.30 -15.63
C GLU A 122 0.58 -9.72 -15.65
N ARG A 123 -0.41 -10.59 -15.71
CA ARG A 123 -1.81 -10.21 -15.71
C ARG A 123 -2.21 -9.59 -14.39
N VAL A 124 -1.79 -10.20 -13.26
CA VAL A 124 -2.11 -9.73 -11.91
C VAL A 124 -1.53 -8.33 -11.69
N VAL A 125 -0.25 -8.11 -12.01
CA VAL A 125 0.41 -6.81 -11.83
C VAL A 125 -0.25 -5.74 -12.70
N ARG A 126 -0.54 -6.04 -13.97
CA ARG A 126 -1.22 -5.09 -14.87
C ARG A 126 -2.63 -4.74 -14.39
N THR A 127 -3.39 -5.76 -13.97
CA THR A 127 -4.75 -5.55 -13.44
C THR A 127 -4.72 -4.74 -12.15
N ALA A 128 -3.78 -5.01 -11.24
CA ALA A 128 -3.63 -4.26 -10.02
C ALA A 128 -3.35 -2.78 -10.31
N PHE A 129 -2.40 -2.46 -11.17
CA PHE A 129 -2.12 -1.08 -11.54
C PHE A 129 -3.30 -0.41 -12.25
N LEU A 130 -4.07 -1.13 -13.06
CA LEU A 130 -5.30 -0.58 -13.64
C LEU A 130 -6.33 -0.24 -12.55
N LEU A 131 -6.52 -1.12 -11.58
CA LEU A 131 -7.47 -0.89 -10.49
C LEU A 131 -7.03 0.26 -9.58
N PHE A 132 -5.74 0.37 -9.24
CA PHE A 132 -5.22 1.50 -8.47
C PHE A 132 -5.34 2.82 -9.24
N PHE A 133 -5.14 2.81 -10.57
CA PHE A 133 -5.35 3.97 -11.41
C PHE A 133 -6.82 4.44 -11.39
N VAL A 134 -7.75 3.50 -11.58
CA VAL A 134 -9.19 3.79 -11.52
C VAL A 134 -9.61 4.23 -10.11
N ALA A 135 -9.11 3.55 -9.08
CA ALA A 135 -9.37 3.94 -7.70
C ALA A 135 -8.91 5.36 -7.41
N ALA A 136 -7.70 5.75 -7.84
CA ALA A 136 -7.21 7.12 -7.65
C ALA A 136 -8.11 8.15 -8.34
N ILE A 137 -8.60 7.89 -9.56
CA ILE A 137 -9.60 8.76 -10.22
C ILE A 137 -10.85 8.89 -9.35
N LEU A 138 -11.41 7.77 -8.89
CA LEU A 138 -12.63 7.78 -8.10
C LEU A 138 -12.44 8.48 -6.75
N PHE A 139 -11.30 8.26 -6.08
CA PHE A 139 -10.95 8.92 -4.83
C PHE A 139 -10.77 10.43 -5.03
N ALA A 140 -10.04 10.86 -6.07
CA ALA A 140 -9.86 12.28 -6.40
C ALA A 140 -11.20 12.96 -6.68
N LEU A 141 -12.04 12.36 -7.54
CA LEU A 141 -13.37 12.92 -7.87
C LEU A 141 -14.30 12.95 -6.66
N ALA A 142 -14.33 11.89 -5.85
CA ALA A 142 -15.12 11.86 -4.63
C ALA A 142 -14.66 12.94 -3.64
N ALA A 143 -13.36 13.10 -3.42
CA ALA A 143 -12.82 14.11 -2.53
C ALA A 143 -13.16 15.54 -3.00
N LEU A 144 -13.03 15.81 -4.30
CA LEU A 144 -13.23 17.16 -4.87
C LEU A 144 -14.71 17.55 -4.99
N PHE A 145 -15.57 16.62 -5.37
CA PHE A 145 -16.95 16.94 -5.77
C PHE A 145 -18.03 16.42 -4.82
N VAL A 146 -17.71 15.46 -3.95
CA VAL A 146 -18.69 14.84 -3.05
C VAL A 146 -18.39 15.17 -1.59
N ASN A 147 -17.17 14.89 -1.12
CA ASN A 147 -16.82 15.05 0.30
C ASN A 147 -16.43 16.50 0.66
N GLY A 148 -15.69 17.19 -0.22
CA GLY A 148 -15.11 18.49 0.08
C GLY A 148 -14.02 18.44 1.17
N PRO A 149 -13.60 19.61 1.68
CA PRO A 149 -12.62 19.70 2.75
C PRO A 149 -13.22 19.24 4.09
N GLY A 150 -12.52 18.35 4.76
CA GLY A 150 -12.84 17.91 6.12
C GLY A 150 -12.17 18.76 7.19
N GLU A 151 -11.90 18.17 8.35
CA GLU A 151 -11.20 18.84 9.44
C GLU A 151 -9.85 19.42 8.99
N GLN A 152 -9.51 20.60 9.47
CA GLN A 152 -8.29 21.33 9.12
C GLN A 152 -8.14 21.59 7.61
N GLY A 153 -9.24 21.69 6.86
CA GLY A 153 -9.24 21.94 5.41
C GLY A 153 -8.71 20.78 4.56
N ARG A 154 -8.44 19.61 5.13
CA ARG A 154 -7.84 18.47 4.44
C ARG A 154 -8.87 17.63 3.69
N TYR A 155 -8.51 17.20 2.49
CA TYR A 155 -9.37 16.36 1.67
C TYR A 155 -9.12 14.87 1.91
N SER A 156 -10.18 14.08 1.86
CA SER A 156 -10.16 12.62 1.89
C SER A 156 -11.40 12.06 1.20
N ALA A 157 -11.45 10.75 0.97
CA ALA A 157 -12.58 10.11 0.32
C ALA A 157 -12.93 8.78 0.99
N PHE A 158 -14.19 8.36 0.85
CA PHE A 158 -14.71 7.06 1.27
C PHE A 158 -14.43 6.70 2.74
N GLY A 159 -14.45 7.70 3.64
CA GLY A 159 -14.21 7.49 5.07
C GLY A 159 -12.77 7.11 5.43
N GLY A 160 -11.84 7.07 4.46
CA GLY A 160 -10.41 6.98 4.71
C GLY A 160 -9.85 8.34 5.13
N GLY A 161 -8.89 8.35 6.07
CA GLY A 161 -8.24 9.61 6.46
C GLY A 161 -7.33 10.17 5.34
N PRO A 162 -6.90 11.45 5.47
CA PRO A 162 -6.05 12.10 4.47
C PRO A 162 -4.74 11.35 4.15
N ASN A 163 -4.21 10.59 5.12
CA ASN A 163 -3.01 9.77 4.93
C ASN A 163 -3.25 8.53 4.05
N VAL A 164 -4.45 7.94 4.11
CA VAL A 164 -4.85 6.86 3.19
C VAL A 164 -5.08 7.43 1.81
N PHE A 165 -5.76 8.58 1.74
CA PHE A 165 -6.07 9.26 0.49
C PHE A 165 -4.80 9.58 -0.32
N VAL A 166 -3.79 10.23 0.29
CA VAL A 166 -2.52 10.52 -0.42
C VAL A 166 -1.83 9.26 -0.93
N ARG A 167 -1.91 8.14 -0.20
CA ARG A 167 -1.32 6.87 -0.66
C ARG A 167 -1.99 6.36 -1.93
N ILE A 168 -3.32 6.42 -2.00
CA ILE A 168 -4.05 6.02 -3.20
C ILE A 168 -3.71 6.92 -4.38
N GLU A 169 -3.61 8.24 -4.17
CA GLU A 169 -3.26 9.19 -5.23
C GLU A 169 -1.84 8.99 -5.78
N ILE A 170 -0.85 8.81 -4.91
CA ILE A 170 0.53 8.52 -5.36
C ILE A 170 0.63 7.13 -6.02
N LEU A 171 -0.10 6.12 -5.51
CA LEU A 171 -0.23 4.83 -6.19
C LEU A 171 -0.91 4.98 -7.56
N GLY A 172 -1.84 5.91 -7.71
CA GLY A 172 -2.43 6.32 -8.99
C GLY A 172 -1.38 6.84 -9.98
N ILE A 173 -0.45 7.69 -9.51
CA ILE A 173 0.68 8.19 -10.33
C ILE A 173 1.60 7.04 -10.74
N ILE A 174 1.99 6.17 -9.79
CA ILE A 174 2.82 4.97 -10.10
C ILE A 174 2.10 4.08 -11.10
N SER A 175 0.79 3.92 -10.95
CA SER A 175 -0.06 3.13 -11.86
C SER A 175 -0.16 3.74 -13.24
N ALA A 176 -0.26 5.07 -13.36
CA ALA A 176 -0.24 5.77 -14.63
C ALA A 176 1.07 5.51 -15.40
N VAL A 177 2.20 5.57 -14.70
CA VAL A 177 3.52 5.23 -15.26
C VAL A 177 3.57 3.75 -15.69
N ALA A 178 3.06 2.84 -14.85
CA ALA A 178 3.01 1.42 -15.16
C ALA A 178 2.16 1.12 -16.42
N LEU A 179 0.99 1.75 -16.52
CA LEU A 179 0.11 1.62 -17.68
C LEU A 179 0.76 2.20 -18.94
N PHE A 180 1.43 3.35 -18.85
CA PHE A 180 2.20 3.90 -19.97
C PHE A 180 3.30 2.96 -20.41
N MET A 181 4.12 2.44 -19.47
CA MET A 181 5.23 1.53 -19.78
C MET A 181 4.76 0.20 -20.42
N THR A 182 3.58 -0.27 -20.07
CA THR A 182 3.04 -1.56 -20.54
C THR A 182 2.19 -1.44 -21.81
N THR A 183 1.58 -0.28 -22.07
CA THR A 183 0.67 -0.09 -23.20
C THR A 183 1.21 0.87 -24.26
N GLY A 184 2.22 1.68 -23.95
CA GLY A 184 2.71 2.77 -24.79
C GLY A 184 1.76 3.97 -24.92
N ARG A 185 0.58 3.93 -24.25
CA ARG A 185 -0.42 4.99 -24.37
C ARG A 185 -0.13 6.11 -23.38
N ILE A 186 -0.09 7.36 -23.86
CA ILE A 186 0.19 8.54 -23.05
C ILE A 186 -0.98 8.95 -22.14
N LEU A 187 -2.21 8.56 -22.48
CA LEU A 187 -3.43 8.98 -21.82
C LEU A 187 -3.40 8.80 -20.28
N PRO A 188 -2.89 7.68 -19.71
CA PRO A 188 -2.78 7.57 -18.25
C PRO A 188 -1.92 8.67 -17.61
N LEU A 189 -0.86 9.11 -18.30
CA LEU A 189 0.02 10.16 -17.76
C LEU A 189 -0.67 11.53 -17.73
N LEU A 190 -1.60 11.79 -18.65
CA LEU A 190 -2.33 13.07 -18.70
C LEU A 190 -3.26 13.25 -17.48
N VAL A 191 -3.60 12.19 -16.77
CA VAL A 191 -4.43 12.24 -15.55
C VAL A 191 -3.59 12.52 -14.30
N THR A 192 -2.28 12.38 -14.34
CA THR A 192 -1.41 12.55 -13.17
C THR A 192 -1.50 13.93 -12.49
N PRO A 193 -1.76 15.06 -13.18
CA PRO A 193 -2.00 16.34 -12.52
C PRO A 193 -3.19 16.31 -11.56
N LEU A 194 -4.27 15.59 -11.89
CA LEU A 194 -5.40 15.40 -10.99
C LEU A 194 -4.98 14.67 -9.71
N PHE A 195 -4.22 13.59 -9.84
CA PHE A 195 -3.70 12.85 -8.68
C PHE A 195 -2.75 13.70 -7.83
N MET A 196 -1.91 14.51 -8.47
CA MET A 196 -1.01 15.40 -7.75
C MET A 196 -1.77 16.49 -6.98
N LEU A 197 -2.78 17.11 -7.61
CA LEU A 197 -3.67 18.06 -6.96
C LEU A 197 -4.35 17.42 -5.74
N ALA A 198 -4.96 16.24 -5.91
CA ALA A 198 -5.63 15.51 -4.86
C ALA A 198 -4.66 15.13 -3.72
N ALA A 199 -3.44 14.68 -4.07
CA ALA A 199 -2.40 14.36 -3.09
C ALA A 199 -1.99 15.58 -2.26
N VAL A 200 -1.84 16.76 -2.86
CA VAL A 200 -1.53 18.01 -2.14
C VAL A 200 -2.71 18.43 -1.26
N LEU A 201 -3.94 18.36 -1.76
CA LEU A 201 -5.16 18.67 -1.01
C LEU A 201 -5.38 17.74 0.20
N SER A 202 -4.76 16.57 0.23
CA SER A 202 -4.75 15.73 1.43
C SER A 202 -4.05 16.41 2.62
N GLY A 203 -3.16 17.38 2.38
CA GLY A 203 -2.30 17.99 3.41
C GLY A 203 -1.34 16.99 4.08
N SER A 204 -1.12 15.81 3.50
CA SER A 204 -0.24 14.78 4.06
C SER A 204 1.21 14.94 3.59
N ARG A 205 2.01 15.66 4.38
CA ARG A 205 3.43 15.91 4.10
C ARG A 205 4.25 14.63 3.91
N ALA A 206 4.01 13.65 4.76
CA ALA A 206 4.74 12.38 4.76
C ALA A 206 4.48 11.54 3.49
N GLY A 207 3.23 11.46 3.04
CA GLY A 207 2.88 10.75 1.81
C GLY A 207 3.51 11.39 0.58
N LEU A 208 3.47 12.73 0.50
CA LEU A 208 4.11 13.47 -0.60
C LEU A 208 5.62 13.30 -0.58
N LEU A 209 6.27 13.39 0.58
CA LEU A 209 7.72 13.20 0.71
C LEU A 209 8.12 11.79 0.25
N ALA A 210 7.41 10.76 0.70
CA ALA A 210 7.65 9.38 0.26
C ALA A 210 7.50 9.23 -1.26
N GLY A 211 6.48 9.87 -1.86
CA GLY A 211 6.27 9.91 -3.31
C GLY A 211 7.44 10.59 -4.04
N ILE A 212 7.92 11.72 -3.56
CA ILE A 212 9.06 12.44 -4.12
C ILE A 212 10.33 11.59 -4.06
N VAL A 213 10.61 10.95 -2.92
CA VAL A 213 11.79 10.08 -2.75
C VAL A 213 11.75 8.91 -3.74
N VAL A 214 10.63 8.20 -3.83
CA VAL A 214 10.49 7.05 -4.74
C VAL A 214 10.54 7.49 -6.19
N GLY A 215 9.87 8.59 -6.55
CA GLY A 215 9.90 9.17 -7.89
C GLY A 215 11.31 9.62 -8.30
N GLY A 216 12.04 10.28 -7.39
CA GLY A 216 13.43 10.70 -7.59
C GLY A 216 14.37 9.51 -7.81
N VAL A 217 14.27 8.47 -6.99
CA VAL A 217 15.07 7.24 -7.15
C VAL A 217 14.74 6.53 -8.47
N ALA A 218 13.47 6.46 -8.84
CA ALA A 218 13.04 5.89 -10.12
C ALA A 218 13.62 6.69 -11.30
N LEU A 219 13.55 8.02 -11.26
CA LEU A 219 14.11 8.89 -12.29
C LEU A 219 15.63 8.71 -12.41
N LEU A 220 16.35 8.68 -11.28
CA LEU A 220 17.80 8.46 -11.25
C LEU A 220 18.19 7.10 -11.88
N LYS A 221 17.44 6.04 -11.63
CA LYS A 221 17.66 4.72 -12.22
C LYS A 221 17.34 4.68 -13.72
N LEU A 222 16.28 5.40 -14.12
CA LEU A 222 15.82 5.41 -15.52
C LEU A 222 16.57 6.42 -16.39
N ARG A 223 17.24 7.43 -15.82
CA ARG A 223 17.92 8.51 -16.59
C ARG A 223 18.86 8.02 -17.67
N ARG A 224 19.53 6.88 -17.46
CA ARG A 224 20.45 6.28 -18.45
C ARG A 224 19.74 5.58 -19.60
N LYS A 225 18.45 5.25 -19.44
CA LYS A 225 17.61 4.57 -20.44
C LYS A 225 16.66 5.53 -21.16
N LEU A 226 16.42 6.71 -20.59
CA LEU A 226 15.54 7.72 -21.15
C LEU A 226 16.34 8.65 -22.07
N ARG A 227 15.77 8.97 -23.24
CA ARG A 227 16.31 10.01 -24.11
C ARG A 227 16.20 11.36 -23.40
N SER A 228 17.19 12.23 -23.58
CA SER A 228 17.17 13.57 -22.95
C SER A 228 15.89 14.35 -23.25
N GLY A 229 15.36 14.24 -24.49
CA GLY A 229 14.09 14.83 -24.86
C GLY A 229 12.89 14.31 -24.07
N THR A 230 12.88 13.04 -23.68
CA THR A 230 11.81 12.48 -22.83
C THR A 230 11.87 13.06 -21.42
N ILE A 231 13.08 13.23 -20.87
CA ILE A 231 13.25 13.84 -19.53
C ILE A 231 12.83 15.31 -19.56
N VAL A 232 13.28 16.07 -20.56
CA VAL A 232 12.90 17.48 -20.75
C VAL A 232 11.39 17.61 -20.94
N GLY A 233 10.78 16.77 -21.78
CA GLY A 233 9.33 16.76 -21.98
C GLY A 233 8.54 16.43 -20.70
N ALA A 234 9.01 15.47 -19.92
CA ALA A 234 8.39 15.12 -18.63
C ALA A 234 8.51 16.27 -17.61
N LEU A 235 9.67 16.92 -17.54
CA LEU A 235 9.88 18.08 -16.67
C LEU A 235 9.03 19.28 -17.12
N ALA A 236 8.98 19.57 -18.42
CA ALA A 236 8.14 20.63 -18.95
C ALA A 236 6.66 20.36 -18.68
N PHE A 237 6.18 19.13 -18.90
CA PHE A 237 4.82 18.73 -18.57
C PHE A 237 4.52 18.90 -17.08
N LEU A 238 5.42 18.46 -16.20
CA LEU A 238 5.26 18.62 -14.76
C LEU A 238 5.20 20.11 -14.36
N THR A 239 6.08 20.93 -14.94
CA THR A 239 6.10 22.38 -14.69
C THR A 239 4.79 23.04 -15.11
N VAL A 240 4.32 22.72 -16.32
CA VAL A 240 3.03 23.25 -16.83
C VAL A 240 1.87 22.74 -15.96
N ALA A 241 1.88 21.47 -15.56
CA ALA A 241 0.84 20.92 -14.71
C ALA A 241 0.81 21.58 -13.31
N VAL A 242 1.96 21.82 -12.70
CA VAL A 242 2.06 22.54 -11.41
C VAL A 242 1.61 24.00 -11.58
N ALA A 243 2.03 24.68 -12.64
CA ALA A 243 1.59 26.05 -12.92
C ALA A 243 0.08 26.15 -13.16
N ALA A 244 -0.48 25.19 -13.91
CA ALA A 244 -1.93 25.13 -14.13
C ALA A 244 -2.70 24.86 -12.84
N VAL A 245 -2.24 23.89 -12.02
CA VAL A 245 -2.81 23.62 -10.70
C VAL A 245 -2.79 24.91 -9.85
N TRP A 246 -1.67 25.62 -9.83
CA TRP A 246 -1.55 26.85 -9.06
C TRP A 246 -2.43 27.99 -9.59
N ALA A 247 -2.52 28.15 -10.90
CA ALA A 247 -3.31 29.22 -11.54
C ALA A 247 -4.82 29.03 -11.40
N PHE A 248 -5.28 27.77 -11.37
CA PHE A 248 -6.71 27.43 -11.33
C PHE A 248 -7.14 26.84 -9.99
N ALA A 249 -6.23 26.75 -9.01
CA ALA A 249 -6.55 26.20 -7.71
C ALA A 249 -7.57 27.07 -6.96
N PRO A 250 -8.54 26.44 -6.31
CA PRO A 250 -9.46 27.17 -5.45
C PRO A 250 -8.69 27.80 -4.26
N PRO A 251 -9.21 28.90 -3.66
CA PRO A 251 -8.58 29.53 -2.49
C PRO A 251 -8.30 28.57 -1.34
N ALA A 252 -9.13 27.55 -1.17
CA ALA A 252 -8.92 26.50 -0.17
C ALA A 252 -7.59 25.73 -0.39
N PHE A 253 -7.14 25.57 -1.62
CA PHE A 253 -5.85 24.94 -1.94
C PHE A 253 -4.68 25.83 -1.50
N THR A 254 -4.71 27.10 -1.86
CA THR A 254 -3.61 28.03 -1.53
C THR A 254 -3.50 28.23 -0.02
N ASN A 255 -4.63 28.34 0.68
CA ASN A 255 -4.67 28.44 2.14
C ASN A 255 -4.13 27.16 2.81
N LEU A 256 -4.58 25.98 2.40
CA LEU A 256 -4.08 24.69 2.91
C LEU A 256 -2.57 24.55 2.63
N PHE A 257 -2.13 24.93 1.43
CA PHE A 257 -0.72 24.85 1.07
C PHE A 257 0.13 25.78 1.95
N GLN A 258 -0.30 27.03 2.09
CA GLN A 258 0.37 28.03 2.91
C GLN A 258 0.46 27.54 4.37
N GLU A 259 -0.65 27.17 4.97
CA GLU A 259 -0.70 26.72 6.36
C GLU A 259 0.13 25.45 6.59
N ARG A 260 -0.08 24.40 5.79
CA ARG A 260 0.51 23.07 6.05
C ARG A 260 1.96 22.95 5.61
N PHE A 261 2.31 23.51 4.44
CA PHE A 261 3.63 23.29 3.86
C PHE A 261 4.59 24.46 4.10
N VAL A 262 4.09 25.67 4.29
CA VAL A 262 4.94 26.83 4.57
C VAL A 262 4.98 27.11 6.07
N GLU A 263 3.85 27.45 6.69
CA GLU A 263 3.82 27.86 8.10
C GLU A 263 4.20 26.71 9.02
N GLN A 264 3.43 25.64 9.05
CA GLN A 264 3.65 24.52 9.96
C GLN A 264 4.95 23.76 9.69
N THR A 265 5.40 23.65 8.43
CA THR A 265 6.60 22.84 8.10
C THR A 265 7.88 23.66 8.18
N VAL A 266 7.88 24.86 7.57
CA VAL A 266 9.12 25.66 7.43
C VAL A 266 9.30 26.62 8.61
N GLN A 267 8.23 27.31 9.03
CA GLN A 267 8.30 28.34 10.06
C GLN A 267 8.21 27.74 11.46
N GLU A 268 7.19 26.92 11.75
CA GLU A 268 6.94 26.36 13.09
C GLU A 268 7.71 25.06 13.35
N ARG A 269 8.21 24.37 12.30
CA ARG A 269 8.83 23.03 12.38
C ARG A 269 7.94 22.00 13.10
N TYR A 270 6.63 22.18 13.00
CA TYR A 270 5.65 21.37 13.69
C TYR A 270 5.59 19.95 13.11
N LEU A 271 5.91 18.96 13.92
CA LEU A 271 5.90 17.53 13.57
C LEU A 271 4.59 16.80 13.88
N SER A 272 3.48 17.55 14.08
CA SER A 272 2.14 17.00 14.35
C SER A 272 2.08 16.17 15.65
N ASP A 273 2.69 16.64 16.73
CA ASP A 273 2.76 16.01 18.07
C ASP A 273 3.34 14.58 18.06
N ARG A 274 3.93 14.17 16.93
CA ARG A 274 4.46 12.81 16.77
C ARG A 274 5.73 12.56 17.56
N THR A 275 6.48 13.58 17.90
CA THR A 275 7.69 13.46 18.72
C THR A 275 7.39 12.85 20.06
N ASP A 276 6.32 13.29 20.73
CA ASP A 276 5.94 12.78 22.05
C ASP A 276 5.36 11.38 21.97
N ILE A 277 4.53 11.12 20.94
CA ILE A 277 4.00 9.78 20.64
C ILE A 277 5.16 8.81 20.35
N TRP A 278 6.14 9.22 19.56
CA TRP A 278 7.31 8.38 19.23
C TRP A 278 8.22 8.17 20.43
N ALA A 279 8.42 9.21 21.28
CA ALA A 279 9.17 9.08 22.51
C ALA A 279 8.50 8.07 23.46
N ALA A 280 7.18 8.15 23.62
CA ALA A 280 6.41 7.22 24.44
C ALA A 280 6.46 5.78 23.89
N ALA A 281 6.33 5.60 22.57
CA ALA A 281 6.44 4.27 21.95
C ALA A 281 7.86 3.71 22.03
N TRP A 282 8.89 4.55 21.92
CA TRP A 282 10.29 4.15 22.12
C TRP A 282 10.54 3.72 23.57
N GLN A 283 10.06 4.49 24.55
CA GLN A 283 10.17 4.12 25.96
C GLN A 283 9.50 2.77 26.22
N LEU A 284 8.30 2.54 25.67
CA LEU A 284 7.61 1.26 25.78
C LEU A 284 8.43 0.09 25.20
N ALA A 285 9.11 0.32 24.08
CA ALA A 285 10.02 -0.69 23.49
C ALA A 285 11.25 -0.95 24.37
N VAL A 286 11.77 0.07 25.05
CA VAL A 286 12.88 -0.08 26.00
C VAL A 286 12.44 -0.81 27.27
N ASP A 287 11.23 -0.57 27.74
CA ASP A 287 10.69 -1.22 28.95
C ASP A 287 10.33 -2.71 28.69
N HIS A 288 10.00 -3.06 27.44
CA HIS A 288 9.64 -4.41 27.01
C HIS A 288 10.49 -4.90 25.82
N PRO A 289 11.83 -5.03 25.96
CA PRO A 289 12.74 -5.14 24.82
C PRO A 289 12.63 -6.43 24.04
N ILE A 290 12.32 -7.58 24.67
CA ILE A 290 12.41 -8.90 24.04
C ILE A 290 11.15 -9.22 23.22
N ALA A 291 9.99 -9.28 23.88
CA ALA A 291 8.73 -9.72 23.30
C ALA A 291 7.72 -8.58 23.12
N GLY A 292 8.11 -7.35 23.49
CA GLY A 292 7.23 -6.19 23.45
C GLY A 292 6.15 -6.19 24.54
N ALA A 293 5.34 -5.13 24.55
CA ALA A 293 4.21 -4.99 25.47
C ALA A 293 2.98 -5.83 25.09
N GLY A 294 3.07 -6.60 24.00
CA GLY A 294 1.94 -7.40 23.48
C GLY A 294 1.08 -6.65 22.47
N LEU A 295 0.18 -7.39 21.83
CA LEU A 295 -0.71 -6.92 20.77
C LEU A 295 -1.55 -5.71 21.24
N ASP A 296 -1.50 -4.60 20.48
CA ASP A 296 -2.16 -3.33 20.81
C ASP A 296 -1.70 -2.75 22.20
N GLY A 297 -0.50 -3.14 22.63
CA GLY A 297 0.04 -2.77 23.94
C GLY A 297 0.31 -1.27 24.05
N PHE A 298 0.66 -0.59 22.96
CA PHE A 298 0.81 0.85 22.93
C PHE A 298 -0.53 1.54 23.28
N TYR A 299 -1.62 1.12 22.64
CA TYR A 299 -2.95 1.66 22.97
C TYR A 299 -3.33 1.33 24.42
N GLY A 300 -3.14 0.08 24.83
CA GLY A 300 -3.56 -0.38 26.16
C GLY A 300 -2.85 0.31 27.33
N LEU A 301 -1.59 0.73 27.17
CA LEU A 301 -0.80 1.38 28.23
C LEU A 301 -0.75 2.91 28.12
N ILE A 302 -0.77 3.43 26.88
CA ILE A 302 -0.53 4.85 26.61
C ILE A 302 -1.73 5.46 25.89
N GLY A 303 -2.15 4.87 24.78
CA GLY A 303 -3.11 5.44 23.86
C GLY A 303 -4.49 5.66 24.46
N VAL A 304 -4.95 4.76 25.33
CA VAL A 304 -6.25 4.87 25.99
C VAL A 304 -6.38 6.15 26.83
N ASN A 305 -5.28 6.60 27.43
CA ASN A 305 -5.25 7.81 28.25
C ASN A 305 -4.97 9.10 27.45
N GLN A 306 -4.36 8.99 26.28
CA GLN A 306 -3.95 10.10 25.43
C GLN A 306 -4.82 10.25 24.18
N PHE A 307 -5.84 9.40 23.98
CA PHE A 307 -6.69 9.35 22.79
C PHE A 307 -5.89 9.14 21.49
N VAL A 308 -4.79 8.35 21.57
CA VAL A 308 -3.92 8.02 20.45
C VAL A 308 -4.01 6.53 20.14
N GLU A 309 -4.47 6.18 18.97
CA GLU A 309 -4.73 4.79 18.61
C GLU A 309 -3.47 3.95 18.37
N TYR A 310 -2.39 4.55 17.86
CA TYR A 310 -1.14 3.85 17.49
C TYR A 310 0.02 4.84 17.32
N PRO A 311 1.28 4.38 17.29
CA PRO A 311 2.46 5.26 17.24
C PRO A 311 2.64 6.08 15.96
N HIS A 312 1.83 5.90 14.93
CA HIS A 312 1.99 6.52 13.61
C HIS A 312 3.34 6.23 12.93
N ASN A 313 4.00 5.17 13.35
CA ASN A 313 5.25 4.67 12.79
C ASN A 313 5.22 3.14 12.87
N TYR A 314 5.20 2.50 11.70
CA TYR A 314 5.11 1.06 11.56
C TYR A 314 6.19 0.29 12.35
N VAL A 315 7.45 0.69 12.18
CA VAL A 315 8.59 0.00 12.79
C VAL A 315 8.59 0.20 14.31
N LEU A 316 8.29 1.40 14.76
CA LEU A 316 8.21 1.72 16.17
C LEU A 316 7.03 1.02 16.86
N GLY A 317 5.89 0.88 16.16
CA GLY A 317 4.77 0.07 16.62
C GLY A 317 5.16 -1.38 16.84
N VAL A 318 5.85 -1.99 15.86
CA VAL A 318 6.36 -3.37 16.00
C VAL A 318 7.39 -3.48 17.12
N ALA A 319 8.25 -2.46 17.32
CA ALA A 319 9.23 -2.46 18.41
C ALA A 319 8.55 -2.40 19.79
N ALA A 320 7.56 -1.54 19.94
CA ALA A 320 6.85 -1.35 21.20
C ALA A 320 6.01 -2.58 21.59
N GLU A 321 5.34 -3.19 20.61
CA GLU A 321 4.37 -4.26 20.86
C GLU A 321 4.93 -5.67 20.68
N GLY A 322 5.92 -5.85 19.80
CA GLY A 322 6.55 -7.14 19.50
C GLY A 322 8.02 -7.25 19.91
N GLY A 323 8.65 -6.19 20.39
CA GLY A 323 10.04 -6.17 20.82
C GLY A 323 11.03 -6.58 19.74
N LEU A 324 12.19 -7.05 20.16
CA LEU A 324 13.24 -7.54 19.27
C LEU A 324 12.82 -8.78 18.46
N ILE A 325 11.94 -9.64 19.02
CA ILE A 325 11.44 -10.81 18.28
C ILE A 325 10.57 -10.33 17.12
N GLY A 326 9.61 -9.44 17.36
CA GLY A 326 8.77 -8.87 16.30
C GLY A 326 9.57 -8.15 15.22
N LEU A 327 10.54 -7.32 15.64
CA LEU A 327 11.45 -6.63 14.70
C LEU A 327 12.31 -7.61 13.90
N GLY A 328 12.84 -8.67 14.54
CA GLY A 328 13.64 -9.71 13.87
C GLY A 328 12.84 -10.46 12.81
N LEU A 329 11.58 -10.81 13.10
CA LEU A 329 10.68 -11.46 12.15
C LEU A 329 10.32 -10.54 10.98
N LEU A 330 9.99 -9.27 11.27
CA LEU A 330 9.74 -8.27 10.23
C LEU A 330 10.97 -8.05 9.36
N ALA A 331 12.15 -7.87 9.96
CA ALA A 331 13.41 -7.71 9.23
C ALA A 331 13.70 -8.92 8.35
N SER A 332 13.48 -10.13 8.89
CA SER A 332 13.65 -11.40 8.15
C SER A 332 12.72 -11.45 6.92
N ALA A 333 11.44 -11.08 7.08
CA ALA A 333 10.49 -11.02 5.98
C ALA A 333 10.96 -10.05 4.88
N VAL A 334 11.39 -8.83 5.24
CA VAL A 334 11.87 -7.81 4.29
C VAL A 334 13.19 -8.21 3.63
N LEU A 335 14.14 -8.77 4.38
CA LEU A 335 15.44 -9.20 3.84
C LEU A 335 15.30 -10.38 2.88
N LEU A 336 14.52 -11.39 3.25
CA LEU A 336 14.24 -12.53 2.38
C LEU A 336 13.44 -12.13 1.14
N TRP A 337 12.47 -11.21 1.28
CA TRP A 337 11.78 -10.62 0.14
C TRP A 337 12.75 -9.90 -0.80
N THR A 338 13.63 -9.07 -0.25
CA THR A 338 14.65 -8.34 -1.01
C THR A 338 15.57 -9.30 -1.77
N ALA A 339 15.99 -10.39 -1.12
CA ALA A 339 16.80 -11.44 -1.76
C ALA A 339 16.02 -12.14 -2.89
N THR A 340 14.74 -12.46 -2.68
CA THR A 340 13.85 -13.06 -3.68
C THR A 340 13.72 -12.16 -4.91
N VAL A 341 13.44 -10.88 -4.71
CA VAL A 341 13.27 -9.91 -5.80
C VAL A 341 14.58 -9.67 -6.57
N ARG A 342 15.72 -9.59 -5.88
CA ARG A 342 17.03 -9.42 -6.51
C ARG A 342 17.50 -10.67 -7.26
N GLY A 343 17.21 -11.83 -6.73
CA GLY A 343 17.59 -13.13 -7.32
C GLY A 343 16.70 -13.56 -8.49
N GLY A 344 15.52 -12.94 -8.66
CA GLY A 344 14.57 -13.24 -9.72
C GLY A 344 14.66 -12.20 -10.84
N GLY A 345 15.06 -12.57 -12.05
CA GLY A 345 15.25 -11.64 -13.16
C GLY A 345 14.22 -11.72 -14.28
N HIS A 346 13.13 -12.46 -14.10
CA HIS A 346 12.26 -12.86 -15.20
C HIS A 346 11.41 -11.72 -15.81
N ARG A 347 10.98 -10.73 -15.01
CA ARG A 347 10.16 -9.60 -15.48
C ARG A 347 10.60 -8.28 -14.83
N PRO A 348 11.80 -7.77 -15.16
CA PRO A 348 12.44 -6.69 -14.41
C PRO A 348 11.63 -5.38 -14.39
N GLN A 349 10.84 -5.09 -15.43
CA GLN A 349 10.00 -3.89 -15.46
C GLN A 349 8.81 -3.99 -14.48
N LEU A 350 8.06 -5.09 -14.53
CA LEU A 350 6.90 -5.31 -13.66
C LEU A 350 7.34 -5.44 -12.20
N THR A 351 8.43 -6.18 -11.96
CA THR A 351 9.05 -6.29 -10.64
C THR A 351 9.46 -4.91 -10.11
N GLY A 352 10.14 -4.11 -10.94
CA GLY A 352 10.58 -2.77 -10.56
C GLY A 352 9.43 -1.82 -10.18
N LEU A 353 8.32 -1.88 -10.91
CA LEU A 353 7.11 -1.10 -10.62
C LEU A 353 6.44 -1.54 -9.32
N ALA A 354 6.29 -2.85 -9.11
CA ALA A 354 5.72 -3.37 -7.87
C ALA A 354 6.62 -3.08 -6.65
N VAL A 355 7.95 -3.15 -6.81
CA VAL A 355 8.92 -2.71 -5.78
C VAL A 355 8.78 -1.23 -5.48
N ALA A 356 8.66 -0.37 -6.49
CA ALA A 356 8.48 1.06 -6.28
C ALA A 356 7.22 1.36 -5.46
N ALA A 357 6.11 0.68 -5.77
CA ALA A 357 4.86 0.80 -5.01
C ALA A 357 5.01 0.26 -3.57
N ALA A 358 5.64 -0.90 -3.37
CA ALA A 358 5.90 -1.45 -2.03
C ALA A 358 6.77 -0.52 -1.18
N VAL A 359 7.86 0.01 -1.76
CA VAL A 359 8.78 0.95 -1.08
C VAL A 359 8.06 2.25 -0.77
N PHE A 360 7.24 2.78 -1.68
CA PHE A 360 6.45 3.98 -1.42
C PHE A 360 5.52 3.80 -0.22
N VAL A 361 4.73 2.70 -0.20
CA VAL A 361 3.82 2.43 0.93
C VAL A 361 4.61 2.21 2.22
N GLY A 362 5.71 1.45 2.16
CA GLY A 362 6.60 1.23 3.31
C GLY A 362 7.14 2.53 3.89
N LEU A 363 7.70 3.42 3.06
CA LEU A 363 8.21 4.72 3.49
C LEU A 363 7.10 5.60 4.07
N SER A 364 5.93 5.67 3.43
CA SER A 364 4.81 6.44 3.95
C SER A 364 4.31 5.92 5.30
N SER A 365 4.45 4.62 5.55
CA SER A 365 4.04 3.97 6.80
C SER A 365 4.97 4.24 7.99
N LEU A 366 6.20 4.72 7.72
CA LEU A 366 7.10 5.19 8.78
C LEU A 366 6.62 6.49 9.44
N PHE A 367 5.68 7.19 8.82
CA PHE A 367 5.20 8.48 9.33
C PHE A 367 3.71 8.52 9.63
N SER A 368 2.92 7.54 9.18
CA SER A 368 1.48 7.56 9.39
C SER A 368 0.83 6.17 9.29
N GLY A 369 1.62 5.10 9.39
CA GLY A 369 1.12 3.74 9.33
C GLY A 369 1.16 3.03 10.66
N ASP A 370 0.37 1.98 10.76
CA ASP A 370 0.54 0.92 11.73
C ASP A 370 0.70 -0.42 11.03
N TYR A 371 1.08 -1.46 11.77
CA TYR A 371 1.28 -2.77 11.17
C TYR A 371 -0.03 -3.57 11.05
N TYR A 372 -1.11 -3.14 11.72
CA TYR A 372 -2.44 -3.74 11.60
C TYR A 372 -3.11 -3.41 10.26
N ASP A 373 -2.70 -2.32 9.61
CA ASP A 373 -3.28 -1.83 8.35
C ASP A 373 -2.25 -1.68 7.21
N SER A 374 -1.22 -2.50 7.22
CA SER A 374 -0.13 -2.47 6.22
C SER A 374 -0.41 -3.27 4.94
N ARG A 375 -1.67 -3.62 4.69
CA ARG A 375 -2.12 -4.48 3.58
C ARG A 375 -1.56 -4.09 2.20
N LEU A 376 -1.47 -2.80 1.89
CA LEU A 376 -0.95 -2.33 0.60
C LEU A 376 0.54 -2.66 0.42
N ALA A 377 1.35 -2.50 1.48
CA ALA A 377 2.77 -2.85 1.41
C ALA A 377 2.95 -4.33 1.10
N TRP A 378 2.26 -5.20 1.84
CA TRP A 378 2.32 -6.64 1.66
C TRP A 378 1.78 -7.11 0.30
N LEU A 379 0.70 -6.48 -0.20
CA LEU A 379 0.17 -6.77 -1.53
C LEU A 379 1.21 -6.50 -2.63
N PHE A 380 1.85 -5.32 -2.60
CA PHE A 380 2.88 -4.99 -3.58
C PHE A 380 4.16 -5.80 -3.42
N MET A 381 4.50 -6.21 -2.18
CA MET A 381 5.59 -7.15 -1.93
C MET A 381 5.30 -8.52 -2.56
N ALA A 382 4.08 -9.04 -2.42
CA ALA A 382 3.64 -10.28 -3.05
C ALA A 382 3.67 -10.19 -4.58
N MET A 383 3.20 -9.08 -5.16
CA MET A 383 3.28 -8.84 -6.61
C MET A 383 4.72 -8.82 -7.11
N ALA A 384 5.61 -8.12 -6.42
CA ALA A 384 7.01 -8.02 -6.80
C ALA A 384 7.70 -9.38 -6.75
N ALA A 385 7.45 -10.17 -5.68
CA ALA A 385 7.99 -11.51 -5.52
C ALA A 385 7.49 -12.46 -6.63
N ALA A 386 6.19 -12.48 -6.92
CA ALA A 386 5.62 -13.28 -7.98
C ALA A 386 6.18 -12.90 -9.36
N ALA A 387 6.28 -11.60 -9.67
CA ALA A 387 6.83 -11.12 -10.93
C ALA A 387 8.32 -11.46 -11.11
N ALA A 388 9.07 -11.52 -10.00
CA ALA A 388 10.49 -11.84 -10.02
C ALA A 388 10.76 -13.34 -10.19
N THR A 389 9.93 -14.21 -9.60
CA THR A 389 10.23 -15.64 -9.47
C THR A 389 9.65 -16.53 -10.56
N VAL A 390 8.52 -16.14 -11.15
CA VAL A 390 7.84 -16.94 -12.18
C VAL A 390 8.48 -16.72 -13.55
N PRO A 391 8.97 -17.75 -14.24
CA PRO A 391 9.54 -17.63 -15.59
C PRO A 391 8.53 -17.04 -16.58
N ALA A 392 9.01 -16.24 -17.54
CA ALA A 392 8.20 -15.87 -18.69
C ALA A 392 7.89 -17.11 -19.53
N PRO A 393 6.67 -17.21 -20.12
CA PRO A 393 6.41 -18.26 -21.11
C PRO A 393 7.50 -18.25 -22.17
N SER A 394 8.10 -19.41 -22.46
CA SER A 394 9.09 -19.51 -23.51
C SER A 394 8.43 -19.20 -24.85
N ARG A 395 8.95 -18.25 -25.62
CA ARG A 395 8.49 -17.91 -26.99
C ARG A 395 8.65 -19.06 -28.02
N ALA A 396 9.26 -20.16 -27.58
CA ALA A 396 9.60 -21.30 -28.44
C ALA A 396 8.40 -22.12 -28.96
N LEU A 397 7.17 -21.81 -28.56
CA LEU A 397 5.99 -22.54 -29.07
C LEU A 397 5.16 -21.80 -30.14
N GLU A 398 5.54 -20.56 -30.50
CA GLU A 398 4.83 -19.83 -31.56
C GLU A 398 5.45 -20.00 -32.97
N GLU A 399 6.62 -20.62 -33.09
CA GLU A 399 7.31 -20.82 -34.40
C GLU A 399 7.11 -22.20 -35.00
N VAL A 400 6.31 -23.08 -34.39
CA VAL A 400 6.05 -24.43 -34.93
C VAL A 400 4.56 -24.62 -35.18
N THR A 401 4.02 -23.82 -36.09
CA THR A 401 2.84 -24.19 -36.91
C THR A 401 3.06 -23.66 -38.30
N PRO A 402 3.31 -24.58 -39.28
CA PRO A 402 3.39 -24.21 -40.67
C PRO A 402 2.06 -23.72 -41.23
#